data_02110b7f0a860ef9b2142be8e1b43bda
#
_entry.id   02110b7f0a860ef9b2142be8e1b43bda
#
_cell.length_a   1.000
_cell.length_b   1.000
_cell.length_c   1.000
_cell.angle_alpha   90.00
_cell.angle_beta   90.00
_cell.angle_gamma   90.00
#
_symmetry.space_group_name_H-M   'P 1'
#
loop_
_entity.id
_entity.type
_entity.pdbx_description
1 polymer ?
#
loop_
_entity_poly.entity_id
_entity_poly.type
_entity_poly.pdbx_seq_one_letter_code
_entity_poly.pdbx_strand_id
1 'polypeptide(L)'
;MPGILITGGAKRIGAEMARGFAARGFRVMLHYNASATEAEALAEELNHAGEICRLVQGDLQDAAAVQRVFDAAEGFLGRVDVLLNNASNFMNDDIFTLSDAKMDAHFAVNLKAPVALAARMAAQEMGGGDALVINMLDNKVLALNPDFFSYTLSKAALHAATEMLAMRFGGCPRVNAIAPAITLISGKQTPENFEKSSRINPLGIQVQPADLLRTALYFWEAKGVTGEVIAVDGGQALWQLPRDVAFLVKEGHVHG
;
A
#
# COMPACT_ATOMS: atom_id res chain seq x y z
N MET A 1 9.40 -21.70 3.40
CA MET A 1 8.23 -20.82 3.21
C MET A 1 8.75 -19.42 2.99
N PRO A 2 8.36 -18.73 1.92
CA PRO A 2 8.75 -17.34 1.72
C PRO A 2 8.15 -16.44 2.79
N GLY A 3 8.85 -15.33 3.09
CA GLY A 3 8.46 -14.36 4.11
C GLY A 3 7.96 -13.05 3.50
N ILE A 4 6.84 -12.51 4.03
CA ILE A 4 6.32 -11.20 3.65
C ILE A 4 6.23 -10.26 4.85
N LEU A 5 6.74 -9.02 4.69
CA LEU A 5 6.47 -7.90 5.60
C LEU A 5 5.37 -7.03 4.98
N ILE A 6 4.26 -6.84 5.72
CA ILE A 6 3.15 -5.99 5.31
C ILE A 6 3.03 -4.81 6.27
N THR A 7 3.28 -3.60 5.78
CA THR A 7 3.07 -2.39 6.60
C THR A 7 1.59 -1.99 6.60
N GLY A 8 1.07 -1.57 7.79
CA GLY A 8 -0.36 -1.27 7.94
C GLY A 8 -1.26 -2.48 7.64
N GLY A 9 -0.81 -3.69 8.03
CA GLY A 9 -1.44 -4.96 7.66
C GLY A 9 -2.67 -5.34 8.47
N ALA A 10 -2.98 -4.65 9.59
CA ALA A 10 -3.98 -5.08 10.56
C ALA A 10 -5.43 -5.05 10.05
N LYS A 11 -5.75 -4.23 9.08
CA LYS A 11 -7.12 -4.02 8.59
C LYS A 11 -7.19 -3.62 7.13
N ARG A 12 -8.42 -3.63 6.56
CA ARG A 12 -8.70 -3.14 5.22
C ARG A 12 -7.90 -3.91 4.16
N ILE A 13 -7.29 -3.22 3.19
CA ILE A 13 -6.47 -3.81 2.11
C ILE A 13 -5.32 -4.64 2.70
N GLY A 14 -4.64 -4.13 3.74
CA GLY A 14 -3.52 -4.85 4.35
C GLY A 14 -3.91 -6.21 4.94
N ALA A 15 -5.08 -6.31 5.57
CA ALA A 15 -5.58 -7.58 6.11
C ALA A 15 -5.93 -8.59 5.00
N GLU A 16 -6.52 -8.13 3.90
CA GLU A 16 -6.79 -8.97 2.74
C GLU A 16 -5.49 -9.50 2.11
N MET A 17 -4.48 -8.63 2.00
CA MET A 17 -3.15 -9.05 1.55
C MET A 17 -2.54 -10.10 2.48
N ALA A 18 -2.63 -9.90 3.81
CA ALA A 18 -2.11 -10.86 4.78
C ALA A 18 -2.77 -12.24 4.64
N ARG A 19 -4.10 -12.29 4.55
CA ARG A 19 -4.85 -13.55 4.31
C ARG A 19 -4.44 -14.20 2.99
N GLY A 20 -4.38 -13.41 1.93
CA GLY A 20 -4.09 -13.92 0.59
C GLY A 20 -2.68 -14.48 0.44
N PHE A 21 -1.68 -13.83 1.01
CA PHE A 21 -0.31 -14.34 1.03
C PHE A 21 -0.13 -15.53 1.97
N ALA A 22 -0.76 -15.51 3.15
CA ALA A 22 -0.78 -16.66 4.07
C ALA A 22 -1.38 -17.91 3.39
N ALA A 23 -2.51 -17.76 2.68
CA ALA A 23 -3.14 -18.86 1.91
C ALA A 23 -2.26 -19.39 0.77
N ARG A 24 -1.24 -18.62 0.35
CA ARG A 24 -0.22 -19.06 -0.63
C ARG A 24 1.05 -19.61 0.02
N GLY A 25 1.01 -19.85 1.32
CA GLY A 25 2.10 -20.48 2.07
C GLY A 25 3.22 -19.52 2.48
N PHE A 26 2.94 -18.22 2.58
CA PHE A 26 3.89 -17.25 3.13
C PHE A 26 3.83 -17.21 4.66
N ARG A 27 4.98 -16.97 5.30
CA ARG A 27 5.02 -16.44 6.67
C ARG A 27 4.84 -14.94 6.61
N VAL A 28 4.06 -14.39 7.55
CA VAL A 28 3.64 -12.99 7.53
C VAL A 28 4.19 -12.25 8.76
N MET A 29 5.02 -11.23 8.56
CA MET A 29 5.24 -10.20 9.56
C MET A 29 4.24 -9.07 9.31
N LEU A 30 3.32 -8.87 10.24
CA LEU A 30 2.24 -7.90 10.12
C LEU A 30 2.55 -6.68 10.97
N HIS A 31 2.85 -5.56 10.31
CA HIS A 31 3.08 -4.30 11.02
C HIS A 31 1.77 -3.52 11.19
N TYR A 32 1.62 -2.92 12.37
CA TYR A 32 0.55 -1.97 12.72
C TYR A 32 1.08 -0.80 13.55
N ASN A 33 0.35 0.32 13.58
CA ASN A 33 0.64 1.44 14.48
C ASN A 33 -0.33 1.43 15.68
N ALA A 34 -1.60 1.81 15.46
CA ALA A 34 -2.60 1.98 16.52
C ALA A 34 -3.70 0.90 16.54
N SER A 35 -3.71 -0.02 15.57
CA SER A 35 -4.78 -1.03 15.40
C SER A 35 -4.40 -2.36 16.05
N ALA A 36 -4.10 -2.36 17.36
CA ALA A 36 -3.64 -3.55 18.08
C ALA A 36 -4.69 -4.67 18.09
N THR A 37 -5.93 -4.34 18.44
CA THR A 37 -7.03 -5.33 18.53
C THR A 37 -7.27 -6.04 17.20
N GLU A 38 -7.30 -5.28 16.09
CA GLU A 38 -7.49 -5.87 14.75
C GLU A 38 -6.26 -6.69 14.32
N ALA A 39 -5.05 -6.25 14.70
CA ALA A 39 -3.83 -6.99 14.43
C ALA A 39 -3.79 -8.33 15.16
N GLU A 40 -4.12 -8.33 16.45
CA GLU A 40 -4.18 -9.54 17.30
C GLU A 40 -5.22 -10.54 16.78
N ALA A 41 -6.43 -10.07 16.47
CA ALA A 41 -7.47 -10.92 15.90
C ALA A 41 -7.07 -11.56 14.56
N LEU A 42 -6.42 -10.78 13.68
CA LEU A 42 -5.94 -11.30 12.41
C LEU A 42 -4.78 -12.30 12.59
N ALA A 43 -3.86 -12.03 13.53
CA ALA A 43 -2.77 -12.95 13.81
C ALA A 43 -3.29 -14.28 14.41
N GLU A 44 -4.28 -14.23 15.30
CA GLU A 44 -4.96 -15.43 15.81
C GLU A 44 -5.63 -16.23 14.70
N GLU A 45 -6.36 -15.55 13.80
CA GLU A 45 -6.98 -16.17 12.62
C GLU A 45 -5.93 -16.88 11.75
N LEU A 46 -4.82 -16.22 11.43
CA LEU A 46 -3.79 -16.78 10.56
C LEU A 46 -2.98 -17.91 11.21
N ASN A 47 -2.86 -17.90 12.53
CA ASN A 47 -2.08 -18.85 13.30
C ASN A 47 -2.86 -20.11 13.73
N HIS A 48 -4.13 -20.24 13.37
CA HIS A 48 -4.96 -21.35 13.85
C HIS A 48 -4.39 -22.75 13.53
N ALA A 49 -3.58 -22.87 12.48
CA ALA A 49 -2.94 -24.12 12.05
C ALA A 49 -1.43 -24.18 12.28
N GLY A 50 -0.86 -23.17 12.96
CA GLY A 50 0.57 -23.06 13.23
C GLY A 50 1.05 -21.61 13.19
N GLU A 51 2.21 -21.33 13.76
CA GLU A 51 2.74 -19.97 13.85
C GLU A 51 3.31 -19.51 12.48
N ILE A 52 2.46 -18.89 11.67
CA ILE A 52 2.85 -18.31 10.37
C ILE A 52 2.81 -16.78 10.37
N CYS A 53 2.20 -16.14 11.38
CA CYS A 53 2.06 -14.70 11.49
C CYS A 53 2.59 -14.20 12.84
N ARG A 54 3.43 -13.16 12.80
CA ARG A 54 3.80 -12.35 13.98
C ARG A 54 3.51 -10.88 13.77
N LEU A 55 3.35 -10.18 14.88
CA LEU A 55 3.02 -8.77 14.92
C LEU A 55 4.25 -7.93 15.26
N VAL A 56 4.35 -6.75 14.66
CA VAL A 56 5.27 -5.71 15.05
C VAL A 56 4.57 -4.36 15.08
N GLN A 57 4.65 -3.66 16.22
CA GLN A 57 4.09 -2.33 16.38
C GLN A 57 5.17 -1.27 16.12
N GLY A 58 4.80 -0.20 15.40
CA GLY A 58 5.68 0.95 15.20
C GLY A 58 4.96 2.14 14.57
N ASP A 59 5.37 3.36 14.90
CA ASP A 59 4.96 4.54 14.15
C ASP A 59 5.97 4.79 13.03
N LEU A 60 5.56 4.63 11.77
CA LEU A 60 6.44 4.85 10.62
C LEU A 60 6.80 6.32 10.36
N GLN A 61 6.30 7.26 11.17
CA GLN A 61 6.84 8.62 11.20
C GLN A 61 8.20 8.67 11.92
N ASP A 62 8.47 7.70 12.81
CA ASP A 62 9.75 7.56 13.51
C ASP A 62 10.71 6.67 12.71
N ALA A 63 11.81 7.23 12.25
CA ALA A 63 12.84 6.50 11.51
C ALA A 63 13.44 5.33 12.32
N ALA A 64 13.54 5.45 13.63
CA ALA A 64 14.01 4.36 14.50
C ALA A 64 12.98 3.23 14.57
N ALA A 65 11.68 3.55 14.57
CA ALA A 65 10.63 2.53 14.49
C ALA A 65 10.67 1.79 13.13
N VAL A 66 10.91 2.49 12.02
CA VAL A 66 11.08 1.85 10.71
C VAL A 66 12.18 0.80 10.73
N GLN A 67 13.34 1.10 11.37
CA GLN A 67 14.43 0.13 11.52
C GLN A 67 14.00 -1.06 12.37
N ARG A 68 13.40 -0.82 13.54
CA ARG A 68 12.91 -1.91 14.43
C ARG A 68 11.88 -2.81 13.74
N VAL A 69 11.00 -2.26 12.91
CA VAL A 69 10.01 -3.03 12.13
C VAL A 69 10.70 -4.00 11.18
N PHE A 70 11.73 -3.55 10.48
CA PHE A 70 12.46 -4.40 9.57
C PHE A 70 13.29 -5.46 10.31
N ASP A 71 13.98 -5.09 11.39
CA ASP A 71 14.76 -6.02 12.23
C ASP A 71 13.87 -7.14 12.81
N ALA A 72 12.67 -6.79 13.29
CA ALA A 72 11.69 -7.77 13.75
C ALA A 72 11.22 -8.71 12.62
N ALA A 73 11.06 -8.19 11.41
CA ALA A 73 10.70 -9.00 10.25
C ALA A 73 11.82 -9.98 9.90
N GLU A 74 13.07 -9.54 9.80
CA GLU A 74 14.21 -10.41 9.57
C GLU A 74 14.34 -11.48 10.67
N GLY A 75 14.19 -11.08 11.95
CA GLY A 75 14.31 -12.00 13.09
C GLY A 75 13.26 -13.10 13.09
N PHE A 76 12.05 -12.84 12.59
CA PHE A 76 11.00 -13.84 12.50
C PHE A 76 11.03 -14.62 11.19
N LEU A 77 11.18 -13.95 10.06
CA LEU A 77 11.09 -14.57 8.73
C LEU A 77 12.41 -15.25 8.33
N GLY A 78 13.53 -14.84 8.92
CA GLY A 78 14.88 -15.16 8.49
C GLY A 78 15.34 -14.29 7.31
N ARG A 79 14.42 -14.04 6.36
CA ARG A 79 14.58 -13.14 5.21
C ARG A 79 13.21 -12.58 4.82
N VAL A 80 13.19 -11.34 4.38
CA VAL A 80 12.00 -10.73 3.77
C VAL A 80 12.06 -10.95 2.26
N ASP A 81 11.21 -11.84 1.73
CA ASP A 81 11.11 -12.12 0.29
C ASP A 81 10.17 -11.12 -0.41
N VAL A 82 9.13 -10.67 0.30
CA VAL A 82 8.21 -9.65 -0.19
C VAL A 82 8.05 -8.54 0.85
N LEU A 83 8.21 -7.30 0.42
CA LEU A 83 7.87 -6.11 1.19
C LEU A 83 6.65 -5.45 0.56
N LEU A 84 5.52 -5.44 1.27
CA LEU A 84 4.33 -4.70 0.86
C LEU A 84 4.23 -3.39 1.67
N ASN A 85 4.58 -2.29 1.05
CA ASN A 85 4.43 -0.93 1.58
C ASN A 85 2.98 -0.47 1.42
N ASN A 86 2.11 -0.89 2.37
CA ASN A 86 0.68 -0.59 2.36
C ASN A 86 0.28 0.47 3.40
N ALA A 87 1.06 0.68 4.46
CA ALA A 87 0.78 1.75 5.43
C ALA A 87 0.68 3.11 4.74
N SER A 88 -0.32 3.90 5.14
CA SER A 88 -0.54 5.22 4.56
C SER A 88 -1.18 6.17 5.57
N ASN A 89 -0.68 7.39 5.64
CA ASN A 89 -1.42 8.53 6.14
C ASN A 89 -2.29 9.08 5.01
N PHE A 90 -3.57 9.33 5.31
CA PHE A 90 -4.54 9.84 4.36
C PHE A 90 -5.39 10.92 5.05
N MET A 91 -4.91 12.15 5.01
CA MET A 91 -5.59 13.32 5.57
C MET A 91 -5.98 14.27 4.45
N ASN A 92 -7.16 14.86 4.57
CA ASN A 92 -7.62 15.84 3.60
C ASN A 92 -6.93 17.18 3.82
N ASP A 93 -6.42 17.77 2.75
CA ASP A 93 -5.97 19.15 2.63
C ASP A 93 -6.10 19.64 1.19
N ASP A 94 -5.95 20.91 1.00
CA ASP A 94 -5.74 21.58 -0.28
C ASP A 94 -4.64 22.63 -0.12
N ILE A 95 -4.28 23.33 -1.18
CA ILE A 95 -3.20 24.31 -1.15
C ILE A 95 -3.45 25.46 -0.14
N PHE A 96 -4.71 25.76 0.20
CA PHE A 96 -5.07 26.82 1.15
C PHE A 96 -5.18 26.34 2.60
N THR A 97 -5.32 25.03 2.82
CA THR A 97 -5.42 24.39 4.14
C THR A 97 -4.22 23.51 4.49
N LEU A 98 -3.21 23.50 3.62
CA LEU A 98 -1.97 22.79 3.82
C LEU A 98 -1.24 23.29 5.08
N SER A 99 -0.64 22.40 5.82
CA SER A 99 0.28 22.70 6.91
C SER A 99 1.53 21.83 6.83
N ASP A 100 2.67 22.34 7.31
CA ASP A 100 3.93 21.61 7.35
C ASP A 100 3.76 20.26 8.07
N ALA A 101 3.05 20.25 9.20
CA ALA A 101 2.82 19.04 9.98
C ALA A 101 2.06 17.95 9.18
N LYS A 102 1.07 18.32 8.35
CA LYS A 102 0.36 17.35 7.49
C LYS A 102 1.27 16.85 6.37
N MET A 103 2.01 17.76 5.73
CA MET A 103 2.95 17.40 4.69
C MET A 103 4.03 16.46 5.23
N ASP A 104 4.64 16.80 6.35
CA ASP A 104 5.67 15.98 6.99
C ASP A 104 5.14 14.58 7.34
N ALA A 105 3.93 14.50 7.91
CA ALA A 105 3.32 13.22 8.25
C ALA A 105 3.01 12.36 7.02
N HIS A 106 2.53 12.95 5.92
CA HIS A 106 2.34 12.24 4.65
C HIS A 106 3.66 11.75 4.08
N PHE A 107 4.67 12.62 3.98
CA PHE A 107 5.97 12.25 3.42
C PHE A 107 6.71 11.23 4.29
N ALA A 108 6.60 11.32 5.61
CA ALA A 108 7.23 10.35 6.51
C ALA A 108 6.70 8.94 6.27
N VAL A 109 5.37 8.75 6.31
CA VAL A 109 4.74 7.43 6.22
C VAL A 109 4.64 6.93 4.77
N ASN A 110 4.26 7.82 3.83
CA ASN A 110 3.94 7.40 2.46
C ASN A 110 5.16 7.33 1.54
N LEU A 111 6.29 7.96 1.91
CA LEU A 111 7.50 7.98 1.08
C LEU A 111 8.75 7.52 1.83
N LYS A 112 9.13 8.21 2.94
CA LYS A 112 10.42 7.95 3.61
C LYS A 112 10.50 6.54 4.17
N ALA A 113 9.44 6.08 4.84
CA ALA A 113 9.39 4.73 5.39
C ALA A 113 9.45 3.64 4.31
N PRO A 114 8.63 3.67 3.22
CA PRO A 114 8.76 2.74 2.09
C PRO A 114 10.16 2.68 1.48
N VAL A 115 10.78 3.83 1.24
CA VAL A 115 12.14 3.90 0.68
C VAL A 115 13.17 3.31 1.64
N ALA A 116 13.08 3.63 2.94
CA ALA A 116 13.99 3.09 3.95
C ALA A 116 13.85 1.57 4.11
N LEU A 117 12.62 1.04 4.13
CA LEU A 117 12.36 -0.41 4.18
C LEU A 117 12.86 -1.12 2.92
N ALA A 118 12.66 -0.53 1.73
CA ALA A 118 13.18 -1.08 0.47
C ALA A 118 14.72 -1.11 0.45
N ALA A 119 15.38 -0.07 0.98
CA ALA A 119 16.82 -0.03 1.10
C ALA A 119 17.35 -1.11 2.06
N ARG A 120 16.67 -1.34 3.19
CA ARG A 120 17.00 -2.43 4.12
C ARG A 120 16.83 -3.79 3.46
N MET A 121 15.74 -3.98 2.71
CA MET A 121 15.50 -5.22 1.97
C MET A 121 16.58 -5.49 0.93
N ALA A 122 17.04 -4.46 0.21
CA ALA A 122 18.10 -4.61 -0.78
C ALA A 122 19.49 -4.90 -0.15
N ALA A 123 19.67 -4.58 1.13
CA ALA A 123 20.89 -4.83 1.88
C ALA A 123 20.97 -6.27 2.48
N GLN A 124 19.87 -7.04 2.44
CA GLN A 124 19.87 -8.41 2.92
C GLN A 124 20.78 -9.30 2.04
N GLU A 125 21.38 -10.34 2.64
CA GLU A 125 22.03 -11.39 1.88
C GLU A 125 20.99 -12.24 1.14
N MET A 126 20.85 -12.03 -0.15
CA MET A 126 19.79 -12.65 -0.96
C MET A 126 20.06 -14.12 -1.33
N GLY A 127 21.30 -14.60 -1.20
CA GLY A 127 21.64 -16.00 -1.49
C GLY A 127 21.20 -16.48 -2.90
N GLY A 128 21.06 -15.55 -3.86
CA GLY A 128 20.56 -15.85 -5.21
C GLY A 128 19.03 -15.98 -5.33
N GLY A 129 18.29 -15.74 -4.25
CA GLY A 129 16.81 -15.78 -4.27
C GLY A 129 16.17 -14.53 -4.86
N ASP A 130 14.92 -14.66 -5.30
CA ASP A 130 14.09 -13.53 -5.74
C ASP A 130 13.56 -12.74 -4.55
N ALA A 131 13.41 -11.43 -4.74
CA ALA A 131 12.80 -10.53 -3.77
C ALA A 131 11.97 -9.46 -4.47
N LEU A 132 10.91 -9.00 -3.80
CA LEU A 132 9.92 -8.10 -4.39
C LEU A 132 9.48 -7.02 -3.40
N VAL A 133 9.58 -5.77 -3.80
CA VAL A 133 8.92 -4.63 -3.16
C VAL A 133 7.66 -4.29 -3.95
N ILE A 134 6.53 -4.16 -3.25
CA ILE A 134 5.27 -3.66 -3.80
C ILE A 134 4.88 -2.39 -3.06
N ASN A 135 4.79 -1.27 -3.77
CA ASN A 135 4.35 -0.01 -3.23
C ASN A 135 2.85 0.19 -3.51
N MET A 136 2.04 0.42 -2.45
CA MET A 136 0.64 0.82 -2.62
C MET A 136 0.58 2.31 -2.89
N LEU A 137 0.28 2.67 -4.13
CA LEU A 137 0.06 4.05 -4.59
C LEU A 137 -1.43 4.44 -4.43
N ASP A 138 -1.89 5.24 -5.34
CA ASP A 138 -3.26 5.69 -5.54
C ASP A 138 -3.41 6.03 -7.04
N ASN A 139 -4.56 5.81 -7.64
CA ASN A 139 -4.79 6.15 -9.04
C ASN A 139 -4.67 7.65 -9.34
N LYS A 140 -4.74 8.50 -8.30
CA LYS A 140 -4.48 9.94 -8.41
C LYS A 140 -3.11 10.28 -8.98
N VAL A 141 -2.10 9.42 -8.81
CA VAL A 141 -0.76 9.67 -9.39
C VAL A 141 -0.76 9.56 -10.91
N LEU A 142 -1.77 8.90 -11.50
CA LEU A 142 -1.95 8.73 -12.95
C LEU A 142 -2.92 9.77 -13.54
N ALA A 143 -3.79 10.37 -12.70
CA ALA A 143 -4.78 11.37 -13.08
C ALA A 143 -4.91 12.40 -11.96
N LEU A 144 -4.01 13.38 -11.96
CA LEU A 144 -3.91 14.38 -10.90
C LEU A 144 -5.17 15.26 -10.82
N ASN A 145 -5.59 15.55 -9.59
CA ASN A 145 -6.57 16.59 -9.28
C ASN A 145 -6.13 17.34 -8.00
N PRO A 146 -6.73 18.51 -7.66
CA PRO A 146 -6.22 19.34 -6.58
C PRO A 146 -6.56 18.84 -5.16
N ASP A 147 -7.40 17.81 -5.02
CA ASP A 147 -7.85 17.33 -3.73
C ASP A 147 -6.83 16.39 -3.07
N PHE A 148 -6.80 16.38 -1.74
CA PHE A 148 -5.81 15.63 -0.96
C PHE A 148 -4.36 15.97 -1.36
N PHE A 149 -4.04 17.26 -1.34
CA PHE A 149 -2.88 17.83 -2.01
C PHE A 149 -1.56 17.21 -1.55
N SER A 150 -1.24 17.31 -0.23
CA SER A 150 0.04 16.77 0.27
C SER A 150 0.10 15.23 0.26
N TYR A 151 -1.05 14.57 0.43
CA TYR A 151 -1.16 13.13 0.23
C TYR A 151 -0.79 12.74 -1.20
N THR A 152 -1.41 13.38 -2.19
CA THR A 152 -1.15 13.10 -3.62
C THR A 152 0.31 13.35 -3.98
N LEU A 153 0.91 14.44 -3.49
CA LEU A 153 2.35 14.70 -3.67
C LEU A 153 3.21 13.58 -3.10
N SER A 154 2.89 13.09 -1.89
CA SER A 154 3.66 11.99 -1.28
C SER A 154 3.56 10.69 -2.07
N LYS A 155 2.38 10.39 -2.64
CA LYS A 155 2.18 9.21 -3.51
C LYS A 155 2.84 9.37 -4.88
N ALA A 156 2.82 10.58 -5.47
CA ALA A 156 3.53 10.88 -6.71
C ALA A 156 5.06 10.74 -6.52
N ALA A 157 5.59 11.18 -5.38
CA ALA A 157 6.99 10.96 -5.03
C ALA A 157 7.31 9.46 -4.86
N LEU A 158 6.43 8.66 -4.25
CA LEU A 158 6.60 7.21 -4.14
C LEU A 158 6.51 6.52 -5.52
N HIS A 159 5.71 7.04 -6.46
CA HIS A 159 5.66 6.58 -7.85
C HIS A 159 7.05 6.74 -8.49
N ALA A 160 7.60 7.95 -8.47
CA ALA A 160 8.95 8.21 -8.99
C ALA A 160 10.02 7.35 -8.27
N ALA A 161 9.91 7.19 -6.95
CA ALA A 161 10.82 6.34 -6.18
C ALA A 161 10.73 4.86 -6.60
N THR A 162 9.55 4.36 -6.99
CA THR A 162 9.38 2.98 -7.47
C THR A 162 10.27 2.70 -8.69
N GLU A 163 10.25 3.58 -9.69
CA GLU A 163 11.08 3.45 -10.88
C GLU A 163 12.57 3.59 -10.56
N MET A 164 12.93 4.60 -9.76
CA MET A 164 14.33 4.84 -9.38
C MET A 164 14.93 3.67 -8.58
N LEU A 165 14.15 3.08 -7.66
CA LEU A 165 14.58 1.91 -6.89
C LEU A 165 14.71 0.67 -7.79
N ALA A 166 13.76 0.44 -8.71
CA ALA A 166 13.84 -0.64 -9.68
C ALA A 166 15.11 -0.56 -10.53
N MET A 167 15.44 0.63 -11.04
CA MET A 167 16.68 0.89 -11.78
C MET A 167 17.93 0.64 -10.92
N ARG A 168 17.93 1.14 -9.67
CA ARG A 168 19.11 1.07 -8.81
C ARG A 168 19.40 -0.33 -8.31
N PHE A 169 18.36 -1.12 -8.00
CA PHE A 169 18.53 -2.47 -7.46
C PHE A 169 18.84 -3.52 -8.54
N GLY A 170 18.60 -3.21 -9.81
CA GLY A 170 18.99 -4.09 -10.93
C GLY A 170 18.28 -5.45 -10.90
N GLY A 171 17.08 -5.51 -10.33
CA GLY A 171 16.22 -6.71 -10.32
C GLY A 171 16.20 -7.50 -9.02
N CYS A 172 17.04 -7.18 -8.03
CA CYS A 172 16.93 -7.81 -6.71
C CYS A 172 17.17 -6.81 -5.58
N PRO A 173 16.09 -6.43 -4.86
CA PRO A 173 14.70 -6.78 -5.13
C PRO A 173 14.15 -6.13 -6.41
N ARG A 174 13.17 -6.77 -7.06
CA ARG A 174 12.30 -6.12 -8.04
C ARG A 174 11.39 -5.14 -7.30
N VAL A 175 11.05 -4.02 -7.94
CA VAL A 175 10.21 -2.99 -7.31
C VAL A 175 9.07 -2.63 -8.26
N ASN A 176 7.83 -2.84 -7.83
CA ASN A 176 6.63 -2.50 -8.59
C ASN A 176 5.62 -1.78 -7.70
N ALA A 177 4.56 -1.26 -8.28
CA ALA A 177 3.51 -0.59 -7.54
C ALA A 177 2.11 -0.93 -8.05
N ILE A 178 1.14 -0.82 -7.14
CA ILE A 178 -0.28 -0.93 -7.43
C ILE A 178 -0.91 0.43 -7.16
N ALA A 179 -1.68 0.96 -8.11
CA ALA A 179 -2.40 2.21 -8.00
C ALA A 179 -3.92 1.95 -7.97
N PRO A 180 -4.51 1.73 -6.78
CA PRO A 180 -5.93 1.46 -6.64
C PRO A 180 -6.78 2.73 -6.75
N ALA A 181 -8.04 2.57 -7.19
CA ALA A 181 -9.11 3.52 -6.93
C ALA A 181 -9.71 3.31 -5.53
N ILE A 182 -10.85 3.97 -5.27
CA ILE A 182 -11.62 3.73 -4.04
C ILE A 182 -12.08 2.26 -3.99
N THR A 183 -11.54 1.51 -3.04
CA THR A 183 -11.88 0.09 -2.81
C THR A 183 -12.72 -0.12 -1.57
N LEU A 184 -12.52 0.72 -0.54
CA LEU A 184 -13.18 0.62 0.77
C LEU A 184 -13.52 2.02 1.28
N ILE A 185 -14.62 2.14 2.03
CA ILE A 185 -15.01 3.38 2.69
C ILE A 185 -13.84 3.96 3.48
N SER A 186 -13.56 5.24 3.35
CA SER A 186 -12.46 5.91 4.03
C SER A 186 -12.89 7.19 4.74
N GLY A 187 -12.25 7.49 5.86
CA GLY A 187 -12.48 8.72 6.62
C GLY A 187 -13.94 8.92 7.02
N LYS A 188 -14.52 10.06 6.61
CA LYS A 188 -15.91 10.45 6.88
C LYS A 188 -16.87 10.17 5.71
N GLN A 189 -16.48 9.33 4.75
CA GLN A 189 -17.31 8.98 3.61
C GLN A 189 -18.54 8.16 4.05
N THR A 190 -19.74 8.53 3.59
CA THR A 190 -20.94 7.74 3.86
C THR A 190 -21.05 6.53 2.94
N PRO A 191 -21.79 5.46 3.33
CA PRO A 191 -22.02 4.31 2.46
C PRO A 191 -22.61 4.67 1.10
N GLU A 192 -23.57 5.61 1.06
CA GLU A 192 -24.23 6.05 -0.19
C GLU A 192 -23.24 6.80 -1.11
N ASN A 193 -22.38 7.65 -0.53
CA ASN A 193 -21.33 8.32 -1.29
C ASN A 193 -20.33 7.30 -1.84
N PHE A 194 -19.93 6.33 -1.01
CA PHE A 194 -19.01 5.26 -1.42
C PHE A 194 -19.57 4.42 -2.55
N GLU A 195 -20.84 3.97 -2.44
CA GLU A 195 -21.48 3.15 -3.47
C GLU A 195 -21.45 3.86 -4.84
N LYS A 196 -21.77 5.15 -4.87
CA LYS A 196 -21.75 5.94 -6.11
C LYS A 196 -20.32 6.20 -6.59
N SER A 197 -19.45 6.74 -5.72
CA SER A 197 -18.10 7.15 -6.10
C SER A 197 -17.21 5.99 -6.54
N SER A 198 -17.38 4.80 -5.95
CA SER A 198 -16.60 3.61 -6.31
C SER A 198 -16.89 3.07 -7.71
N ARG A 199 -18.02 3.47 -8.32
CA ARG A 199 -18.44 3.06 -9.67
C ARG A 199 -18.17 4.12 -10.73
N ILE A 200 -17.60 5.28 -10.36
CA ILE A 200 -17.20 6.32 -11.31
C ILE A 200 -15.91 5.92 -12.00
N ASN A 201 -16.03 4.99 -12.94
CA ASN A 201 -14.96 4.49 -13.77
C ASN A 201 -15.55 3.85 -15.05
N PRO A 202 -14.78 3.69 -16.13
CA PRO A 202 -15.24 3.12 -17.39
C PRO A 202 -15.91 1.75 -17.29
N LEU A 203 -15.51 0.91 -16.35
CA LEU A 203 -16.11 -0.41 -16.16
C LEU A 203 -17.43 -0.36 -15.34
N GLY A 204 -17.74 0.76 -14.65
CA GLY A 204 -18.90 0.90 -13.79
C GLY A 204 -18.90 -0.02 -12.57
N ILE A 205 -17.75 -0.52 -12.15
CA ILE A 205 -17.61 -1.50 -11.05
C ILE A 205 -16.95 -0.89 -9.83
N GLN A 206 -17.24 -1.45 -8.67
CA GLN A 206 -16.43 -1.26 -7.48
C GLN A 206 -15.22 -2.18 -7.52
N VAL A 207 -14.02 -1.63 -7.51
CA VAL A 207 -12.77 -2.40 -7.36
C VAL A 207 -12.74 -3.04 -5.97
N GLN A 208 -12.42 -4.33 -5.92
CA GLN A 208 -12.37 -5.09 -4.67
C GLN A 208 -10.93 -5.26 -4.16
N PRO A 209 -10.70 -5.36 -2.83
CA PRO A 209 -9.38 -5.71 -2.30
C PRO A 209 -8.78 -6.99 -2.90
N ALA A 210 -9.62 -7.96 -3.29
CA ALA A 210 -9.19 -9.17 -3.98
C ALA A 210 -8.56 -8.91 -5.36
N ASP A 211 -8.94 -7.82 -6.05
CA ASP A 211 -8.31 -7.45 -7.33
C ASP A 211 -6.88 -6.96 -7.10
N LEU A 212 -6.67 -6.21 -6.02
CA LEU A 212 -5.33 -5.76 -5.62
C LEU A 212 -4.45 -6.95 -5.21
N LEU A 213 -5.02 -7.93 -4.48
CA LEU A 213 -4.31 -9.15 -4.11
C LEU A 213 -3.87 -9.95 -5.34
N ARG A 214 -4.74 -10.12 -6.35
CA ARG A 214 -4.38 -10.79 -7.61
C ARG A 214 -3.22 -10.08 -8.31
N THR A 215 -3.23 -8.76 -8.31
CA THR A 215 -2.14 -7.96 -8.90
C THR A 215 -0.83 -8.12 -8.11
N ALA A 216 -0.89 -8.14 -6.77
CA ALA A 216 0.28 -8.39 -5.93
C ALA A 216 0.89 -9.78 -6.17
N LEU A 217 0.04 -10.80 -6.29
CA LEU A 217 0.44 -12.17 -6.62
C LEU A 217 1.00 -12.28 -8.05
N TYR A 218 0.42 -11.56 -9.02
CA TYR A 218 0.98 -11.46 -10.36
C TYR A 218 2.43 -10.91 -10.32
N PHE A 219 2.69 -9.84 -9.58
CA PHE A 219 4.06 -9.32 -9.43
C PHE A 219 5.02 -10.33 -8.78
N TRP A 220 4.52 -11.13 -7.83
CA TRP A 220 5.34 -12.19 -7.24
C TRP A 220 5.68 -13.28 -8.26
N GLU A 221 4.73 -13.71 -9.05
CA GLU A 221 4.87 -14.80 -10.04
C GLU A 221 5.64 -14.36 -11.30
N ALA A 222 5.40 -13.12 -11.78
CA ALA A 222 5.98 -12.57 -13.00
C ALA A 222 7.41 -12.04 -12.78
N LYS A 223 8.40 -12.91 -12.84
CA LYS A 223 9.81 -12.57 -12.51
C LYS A 223 10.46 -11.57 -13.47
N GLY A 224 9.93 -11.38 -14.66
CA GLY A 224 10.41 -10.41 -15.65
C GLY A 224 9.85 -9.00 -15.49
N VAL A 225 9.12 -8.69 -14.40
CA VAL A 225 8.44 -7.40 -14.19
C VAL A 225 9.09 -6.63 -13.07
N THR A 226 9.61 -5.44 -13.36
CA THR A 226 10.14 -4.47 -12.38
C THR A 226 9.98 -3.05 -12.92
N GLY A 227 9.78 -2.06 -12.03
CA GLY A 227 9.56 -0.65 -12.39
C GLY A 227 8.13 -0.33 -12.83
N GLU A 228 7.22 -1.32 -12.80
CA GLU A 228 5.87 -1.17 -13.33
C GLU A 228 4.87 -0.67 -12.27
N VAL A 229 3.92 0.13 -12.75
CA VAL A 229 2.76 0.57 -11.98
C VAL A 229 1.49 0.06 -12.65
N ILE A 230 0.77 -0.82 -11.96
CA ILE A 230 -0.52 -1.31 -12.46
C ILE A 230 -1.66 -0.54 -11.79
N ALA A 231 -2.45 0.18 -12.58
CA ALA A 231 -3.71 0.76 -12.15
C ALA A 231 -4.74 -0.36 -11.94
N VAL A 232 -5.32 -0.41 -10.74
CA VAL A 232 -6.44 -1.30 -10.41
C VAL A 232 -7.60 -0.40 -10.00
N ASP A 233 -8.19 0.26 -10.99
CA ASP A 233 -9.09 1.40 -10.79
C ASP A 233 -10.34 1.37 -11.70
N GLY A 234 -10.58 0.28 -12.40
CA GLY A 234 -11.67 0.17 -13.37
C GLY A 234 -11.51 1.11 -14.57
N GLY A 235 -10.32 1.67 -14.78
CA GLY A 235 -10.04 2.66 -15.83
C GLY A 235 -10.34 4.11 -15.40
N GLN A 236 -10.56 4.39 -14.11
CA GLN A 236 -10.94 5.73 -13.62
C GLN A 236 -9.92 6.81 -14.04
N ALA A 237 -8.62 6.50 -13.99
CA ALA A 237 -7.56 7.44 -14.37
C ALA A 237 -7.64 7.91 -15.83
N LEU A 238 -8.30 7.15 -16.73
CA LEU A 238 -8.46 7.54 -18.13
C LEU A 238 -9.37 8.77 -18.31
N TRP A 239 -10.23 9.06 -17.33
CA TRP A 239 -11.19 10.17 -17.42
C TRP A 239 -10.62 11.52 -17.01
N GLN A 240 -9.45 11.58 -16.36
CA GLN A 240 -8.81 12.84 -15.93
C GLN A 240 -9.77 13.75 -15.17
N LEU A 241 -10.44 13.23 -14.14
CA LEU A 241 -11.50 13.94 -13.41
C LEU A 241 -10.94 15.19 -12.70
N PRO A 242 -11.69 16.32 -12.70
CA PRO A 242 -11.21 17.58 -12.12
C PRO A 242 -11.17 17.61 -10.60
N ARG A 243 -11.86 16.69 -9.94
CA ARG A 243 -11.97 16.56 -8.48
C ARG A 243 -11.91 15.09 -8.08
N ASP A 244 -11.67 14.83 -6.81
CA ASP A 244 -11.87 13.51 -6.21
C ASP A 244 -13.31 13.04 -6.39
N VAL A 245 -13.49 11.78 -6.77
CA VAL A 245 -14.83 11.21 -7.05
C VAL A 245 -15.78 11.30 -5.86
N ALA A 246 -15.28 11.21 -4.62
CA ALA A 246 -16.11 11.38 -3.43
C ALA A 246 -16.64 12.82 -3.30
N PHE A 247 -15.89 13.82 -3.75
CA PHE A 247 -16.33 15.21 -3.79
C PHE A 247 -17.27 15.46 -4.96
N LEU A 248 -17.00 14.92 -6.14
CA LEU A 248 -17.92 15.02 -7.29
C LEU A 248 -19.30 14.49 -6.95
N VAL A 249 -19.39 13.33 -6.27
CA VAL A 249 -20.69 12.78 -5.80
C VAL A 249 -21.33 13.67 -4.76
N LYS A 250 -20.55 14.19 -3.79
CA LYS A 250 -21.06 15.08 -2.75
C LYS A 250 -21.62 16.40 -3.32
N GLU A 251 -21.01 16.92 -4.37
CA GLU A 251 -21.37 18.16 -5.05
C GLU A 251 -22.48 17.96 -6.10
N GLY A 252 -22.90 16.71 -6.34
CA GLY A 252 -23.97 16.39 -7.31
C GLY A 252 -23.53 16.50 -8.78
N HIS A 253 -22.23 16.54 -9.05
CA HIS A 253 -21.69 16.68 -10.41
C HIS A 253 -21.62 15.36 -11.19
N VAL A 254 -21.88 14.24 -10.56
CA VAL A 254 -21.92 12.91 -11.19
C VAL A 254 -23.19 12.20 -10.77
N HIS A 255 -24.07 11.99 -11.71
CA HIS A 255 -25.17 11.05 -11.60
C HIS A 255 -24.66 9.69 -12.01
N GLY A 256 -24.53 8.76 -11.04
CA GLY A 256 -24.16 7.37 -11.29
C GLY A 256 -25.26 6.62 -12.04
#